data_b284848bdb2dd1dac5a23b882bde0f8f
#
_entry.id   b284848bdb2dd1dac5a23b882bde0f8f
#
_cell.length_a   1.000
_cell.length_b   1.000
_cell.length_c   1.000
_cell.angle_alpha   90.00
_cell.angle_beta   90.00
_cell.angle_gamma   90.00
#
_symmetry.space_group_name_H-M   'P 1'
#
loop_
_entity.id
_entity.type
_entity.pdbx_description
1 polymer ?
#
loop_
_entity_poly.entity_id
_entity_poly.type
_entity_poly.pdbx_seq_one_letter_code
_entity_poly.pdbx_strand_id
1 'polypeptide(L)'
;VTAPPARNVPALLLRLREEGFSGTVRVSGLPGGSIHLRNGLVGAIETPGAPTVTSALLTSGRISDEVWLAACAAEPDADRLGGHLVAEDLIGAAELEVVCTAAVFDAAFAMALSPPGGWELSDREPALVAEPGVEPRQLTEETSRRMALLSRLWGPPGELTRVRPAPVAGAGPRGSDGWLARRHRDVLDSVNGRRTPRDIAFTLGRGLYAVMLDLIRMEDLHLIQWDARTTANGRPSTAPRVPQADTTTAVRAPEAAPLPKRRPGGASPAQDVGQKKKGG
;
A
#
# COMPACT_ATOMS: atom_id res chain seq x y z
N VAL A 1 23.48 26.28 15.02
CA VAL A 1 24.06 25.10 14.29
C VAL A 1 22.90 24.40 13.65
N THR A 2 22.78 24.51 12.33
CA THR A 2 21.71 23.84 11.58
C THR A 2 22.01 22.34 11.60
N ALA A 3 21.10 21.53 12.16
CA ALA A 3 21.24 20.08 12.16
C ALA A 3 21.31 19.54 10.72
N PRO A 4 22.12 18.52 10.45
CA PRO A 4 22.22 17.95 9.11
C PRO A 4 20.85 17.42 8.67
N PRO A 5 20.53 17.47 7.36
CA PRO A 5 19.25 16.98 6.84
C PRO A 5 19.08 15.49 7.19
N ALA A 6 17.86 15.11 7.55
CA ALA A 6 17.54 13.73 7.86
C ALA A 6 17.84 12.82 6.65
N ARG A 7 18.44 11.65 6.90
CA ARG A 7 18.83 10.72 5.81
C ARG A 7 17.69 9.82 5.35
N ASN A 8 16.66 9.65 6.15
CA ASN A 8 15.50 8.81 5.89
C ASN A 8 14.33 9.23 6.79
N VAL A 9 13.13 8.70 6.51
CA VAL A 9 11.91 9.01 7.28
C VAL A 9 12.06 8.68 8.77
N PRO A 10 12.60 7.52 9.20
CA PRO A 10 12.84 7.27 10.64
C PRO A 10 13.69 8.34 11.32
N ALA A 11 14.81 8.73 10.72
CA ALA A 11 15.68 9.78 11.28
C ALA A 11 14.98 11.16 11.31
N LEU A 12 14.13 11.44 10.32
CA LEU A 12 13.29 12.63 10.31
C LEU A 12 12.33 12.64 11.49
N LEU A 13 11.59 11.55 11.70
CA LEU A 13 10.62 11.45 12.79
C LEU A 13 11.27 11.59 14.18
N LEU A 14 12.46 11.00 14.38
CA LEU A 14 13.23 11.17 15.62
C LEU A 14 13.59 12.63 15.87
N ARG A 15 14.07 13.34 14.85
CA ARG A 15 14.37 14.77 14.96
C ARG A 15 13.12 15.58 15.27
N LEU A 16 12.01 15.34 14.57
CA LEU A 16 10.74 16.02 14.82
C LEU A 16 10.19 15.73 16.23
N ARG A 17 10.52 14.57 16.79
CA ARG A 17 10.22 14.24 18.20
C ARG A 17 11.00 15.12 19.17
N GLU A 18 12.30 15.31 18.93
CA GLU A 18 13.15 16.16 19.74
C GLU A 18 12.73 17.63 19.67
N GLU A 19 12.27 18.07 18.49
CA GLU A 19 11.77 19.42 18.24
C GLU A 19 10.34 19.66 18.79
N GLY A 20 9.63 18.62 19.25
CA GLY A 20 8.22 18.71 19.69
C GLY A 20 7.28 19.12 18.56
N PHE A 21 7.60 18.75 17.31
CA PHE A 21 6.88 19.19 16.11
C PHE A 21 5.43 18.72 16.12
N SER A 22 4.52 19.64 15.74
CA SER A 22 3.11 19.35 15.50
C SER A 22 2.74 19.79 14.08
N GLY A 23 2.42 18.85 13.21
CA GLY A 23 2.17 19.08 11.79
C GLY A 23 2.04 17.77 11.03
N THR A 24 2.12 17.86 9.71
CA THR A 24 2.02 16.72 8.82
C THR A 24 3.31 16.56 8.00
N VAL A 25 3.79 15.32 7.91
CA VAL A 25 4.88 14.91 7.01
C VAL A 25 4.26 14.17 5.84
N ARG A 26 4.30 14.77 4.66
CA ARG A 26 3.88 14.13 3.42
C ARG A 26 5.04 13.37 2.82
N VAL A 27 4.90 12.06 2.66
CA VAL A 27 5.92 11.18 2.09
C VAL A 27 5.48 10.77 0.70
N SER A 28 6.29 11.09 -0.32
CA SER A 28 6.07 10.64 -1.68
C SER A 28 6.64 9.23 -1.89
N GLY A 29 6.05 8.47 -2.81
CA GLY A 29 6.49 7.11 -3.12
C GLY A 29 5.34 6.19 -3.51
N LEU A 30 5.62 4.89 -3.57
CA LEU A 30 4.63 3.84 -3.83
C LEU A 30 4.68 2.84 -2.66
N PRO A 31 3.79 2.99 -1.66
CA PRO A 31 2.51 3.71 -1.70
C PRO A 31 2.53 5.20 -1.29
N GLY A 32 3.58 5.74 -0.65
CA GLY A 32 3.53 7.09 -0.08
C GLY A 32 2.49 7.26 1.03
N GLY A 33 2.27 8.50 1.49
CA GLY A 33 1.26 8.79 2.52
C GLY A 33 1.54 10.03 3.35
N SER A 34 0.69 10.29 4.34
CA SER A 34 0.80 11.39 5.30
C SER A 34 1.00 10.87 6.71
N ILE A 35 1.93 11.46 7.45
CA ILE A 35 2.21 11.14 8.86
C ILE A 35 1.86 12.38 9.68
N HIS A 36 0.89 12.24 10.57
CA HIS A 36 0.38 13.32 11.41
C HIS A 36 1.03 13.27 12.79
N LEU A 37 1.71 14.36 13.18
CA LEU A 37 2.42 14.45 14.45
C LEU A 37 1.72 15.45 15.38
N ARG A 38 1.76 15.13 16.68
CA ARG A 38 1.32 15.97 17.78
C ARG A 38 2.41 15.94 18.85
N ASN A 39 3.05 17.09 19.13
CA ASN A 39 4.16 17.19 20.08
C ASN A 39 5.29 16.17 19.81
N GLY A 40 5.56 15.91 18.54
CA GLY A 40 6.56 14.93 18.09
C GLY A 40 6.14 13.46 18.19
N LEU A 41 4.94 13.15 18.68
CA LEU A 41 4.36 11.81 18.66
C LEU A 41 3.57 11.58 17.37
N VAL A 42 3.62 10.37 16.85
CA VAL A 42 2.86 9.98 15.65
C VAL A 42 1.43 9.63 16.05
N GLY A 43 0.48 10.50 15.72
CA GLY A 43 -0.93 10.31 16.03
C GLY A 43 -1.69 9.50 14.98
N ALA A 44 -1.38 9.72 13.70
CA ALA A 44 -1.98 8.96 12.61
C ALA A 44 -1.01 8.82 11.43
N ILE A 45 -1.22 7.78 10.63
CA ILE A 45 -0.57 7.61 9.32
C ILE A 45 -1.63 7.20 8.33
N GLU A 46 -1.74 7.96 7.25
CA GLU A 46 -2.65 7.69 6.16
C GLU A 46 -1.86 7.30 4.91
N THR A 47 -2.13 6.13 4.37
CA THR A 47 -1.47 5.62 3.17
C THR A 47 -2.43 4.78 2.34
N PRO A 48 -2.36 4.88 1.00
CA PRO A 48 -3.09 3.93 0.18
C PRO A 48 -2.54 2.49 0.29
N GLY A 49 -1.49 2.26 1.07
CA GLY A 49 -0.86 0.95 1.29
C GLY A 49 -1.54 0.06 2.33
N ALA A 50 -2.33 0.63 3.24
CA ALA A 50 -2.98 -0.08 4.35
C ALA A 50 -4.39 0.45 4.62
N PRO A 51 -5.31 -0.36 5.17
CA PRO A 51 -6.61 0.10 5.61
C PRO A 51 -6.51 1.21 6.66
N THR A 52 -7.39 2.19 6.58
CA THR A 52 -7.50 3.28 7.56
C THR A 52 -8.24 2.84 8.83
N VAL A 53 -8.17 3.66 9.88
CA VAL A 53 -8.97 3.48 11.12
C VAL A 53 -10.46 3.36 10.78
N THR A 54 -10.97 4.27 9.95
CA THR A 54 -12.37 4.24 9.46
C THR A 54 -12.71 2.91 8.81
N SER A 55 -11.87 2.45 7.88
CA SER A 55 -12.07 1.16 7.22
C SER A 55 -12.09 -0.01 8.22
N ALA A 56 -11.21 0.01 9.22
CA ALA A 56 -11.16 -1.02 10.25
C ALA A 56 -12.43 -1.04 11.13
N LEU A 57 -12.94 0.13 11.51
CA LEU A 57 -14.15 0.26 12.33
C LEU A 57 -15.40 -0.18 11.58
N LEU A 58 -15.58 0.26 10.35
CA LEU A 58 -16.75 -0.05 9.53
C LEU A 58 -16.77 -1.51 9.06
N THR A 59 -15.67 -2.00 8.50
CA THR A 59 -15.60 -3.37 7.97
C THR A 59 -15.70 -4.42 9.09
N SER A 60 -15.22 -4.11 10.29
CA SER A 60 -15.39 -5.01 11.45
C SER A 60 -16.80 -5.01 12.03
N GLY A 61 -17.66 -4.07 11.59
CA GLY A 61 -19.01 -3.89 12.13
C GLY A 61 -19.05 -3.30 13.55
N ARG A 62 -17.95 -2.68 14.01
CA ARG A 62 -17.89 -2.01 15.32
C ARG A 62 -18.78 -0.77 15.36
N ILE A 63 -18.78 -0.05 14.24
CA ILE A 63 -19.65 1.11 14.00
C ILE A 63 -20.34 0.86 12.66
N SER A 64 -21.65 1.08 12.56
CA SER A 64 -22.34 1.00 11.27
C SER A 64 -22.05 2.24 10.42
N ASP A 65 -22.21 2.11 9.09
CA ASP A 65 -22.03 3.23 8.15
C ASP A 65 -22.94 4.42 8.50
N GLU A 66 -24.19 4.16 8.92
CA GLU A 66 -25.17 5.20 9.28
C GLU A 66 -24.72 5.97 10.53
N VAL A 67 -24.26 5.26 11.57
CA VAL A 67 -23.76 5.85 12.82
C VAL A 67 -22.49 6.66 12.56
N TRP A 68 -21.58 6.12 11.73
CA TRP A 68 -20.36 6.82 11.33
C TRP A 68 -20.66 8.13 10.60
N LEU A 69 -21.56 8.11 9.62
CA LEU A 69 -21.95 9.30 8.86
C LEU A 69 -22.61 10.32 9.76
N ALA A 70 -23.46 9.91 10.71
CA ALA A 70 -24.09 10.80 11.69
C ALA A 70 -23.03 11.45 12.60
N ALA A 71 -22.05 10.69 13.07
CA ALA A 71 -20.94 11.21 13.89
C ALA A 71 -20.08 12.23 13.12
N CYS A 72 -19.73 11.94 11.85
CA CYS A 72 -19.00 12.88 11.00
C CYS A 72 -19.82 14.16 10.69
N ALA A 73 -21.14 14.08 10.62
CA ALA A 73 -21.99 15.24 10.43
C ALA A 73 -22.10 16.10 11.70
N ALA A 74 -22.08 15.45 12.88
CA ALA A 74 -22.11 16.14 14.17
C ALA A 74 -20.76 16.77 14.54
N GLU A 75 -19.65 16.10 14.24
CA GLU A 75 -18.30 16.59 14.45
C GLU A 75 -17.47 16.49 13.15
N PRO A 76 -17.46 17.57 12.35
CA PRO A 76 -16.73 17.58 11.08
C PRO A 76 -15.21 17.67 11.23
N ASP A 77 -14.71 18.09 12.40
CA ASP A 77 -13.27 18.15 12.65
C ASP A 77 -12.74 16.75 13.01
N ALA A 78 -11.96 16.18 12.11
CA ALA A 78 -11.41 14.84 12.28
C ALA A 78 -10.53 14.72 13.54
N ASP A 79 -9.88 15.80 14.01
CA ASP A 79 -9.10 15.78 15.25
C ASP A 79 -9.99 15.62 16.49
N ARG A 80 -11.25 16.01 16.41
CA ARG A 80 -12.21 15.95 17.52
C ARG A 80 -13.17 14.77 17.40
N LEU A 81 -13.23 14.17 16.22
CA LEU A 81 -14.14 13.07 15.93
C LEU A 81 -13.92 11.88 16.88
N GLY A 82 -12.69 11.55 17.22
CA GLY A 82 -12.39 10.47 18.17
C GLY A 82 -13.00 10.72 19.55
N GLY A 83 -12.84 11.95 20.08
CA GLY A 83 -13.45 12.37 21.34
C GLY A 83 -14.99 12.35 21.29
N HIS A 84 -15.59 12.75 20.16
CA HIS A 84 -17.03 12.71 19.94
C HIS A 84 -17.55 11.27 19.94
N LEU A 85 -16.89 10.35 19.22
CA LEU A 85 -17.26 8.92 19.20
C LEU A 85 -17.26 8.30 20.59
N VAL A 86 -16.31 8.68 21.43
CA VAL A 86 -16.22 8.20 22.84
C VAL A 86 -17.28 8.87 23.71
N ALA A 87 -17.51 10.17 23.56
CA ALA A 87 -18.49 10.93 24.35
C ALA A 87 -19.93 10.44 24.11
N GLU A 88 -20.25 10.04 22.89
CA GLU A 88 -21.55 9.47 22.49
C GLU A 88 -21.65 7.95 22.73
N ASP A 89 -20.66 7.35 23.43
CA ASP A 89 -20.62 5.92 23.76
C ASP A 89 -20.72 4.99 22.51
N LEU A 90 -20.28 5.50 21.35
CA LEU A 90 -20.26 4.75 20.09
C LEU A 90 -19.10 3.76 20.02
N ILE A 91 -18.01 4.06 20.74
CA ILE A 91 -16.84 3.21 20.91
C ILE A 91 -16.18 3.52 22.25
N GLY A 92 -15.64 2.49 22.91
CA GLY A 92 -14.87 2.68 24.14
C GLY A 92 -13.53 3.38 23.90
N ALA A 93 -13.11 4.29 24.78
CA ALA A 93 -11.84 5.04 24.63
C ALA A 93 -10.63 4.12 24.42
N ALA A 94 -10.49 3.06 25.26
CA ALA A 94 -9.40 2.10 25.14
C ALA A 94 -9.45 1.30 23.82
N GLU A 95 -10.63 1.02 23.32
CA GLU A 95 -10.82 0.33 22.05
C GLU A 95 -10.42 1.21 20.87
N LEU A 96 -10.83 2.48 20.88
CA LEU A 96 -10.44 3.46 19.86
C LEU A 96 -8.91 3.63 19.85
N GLU A 97 -8.28 3.77 21.01
CA GLU A 97 -6.82 3.86 21.15
C GLU A 97 -6.12 2.65 20.51
N VAL A 98 -6.58 1.44 20.81
CA VAL A 98 -6.03 0.20 20.24
C VAL A 98 -6.15 0.18 18.72
N VAL A 99 -7.32 0.55 18.18
CA VAL A 99 -7.56 0.55 16.73
C VAL A 99 -6.69 1.61 16.03
N CYS A 100 -6.65 2.83 16.57
CA CYS A 100 -5.81 3.91 16.02
C CYS A 100 -4.32 3.56 16.08
N THR A 101 -3.84 3.06 17.20
CA THR A 101 -2.43 2.64 17.37
C THR A 101 -2.07 1.50 16.43
N ALA A 102 -2.93 0.49 16.30
CA ALA A 102 -2.72 -0.61 15.37
C ALA A 102 -2.64 -0.14 13.92
N ALA A 103 -3.50 0.81 13.52
CA ALA A 103 -3.49 1.41 12.19
C ALA A 103 -2.20 2.19 11.92
N VAL A 104 -1.67 2.95 12.89
CA VAL A 104 -0.38 3.65 12.78
C VAL A 104 0.76 2.67 12.50
N PHE A 105 0.86 1.57 13.26
CA PHE A 105 1.89 0.56 13.05
C PHE A 105 1.76 -0.17 11.71
N ASP A 106 0.54 -0.44 11.26
CA ASP A 106 0.30 -1.14 10.00
C ASP A 106 0.58 -0.23 8.80
N ALA A 107 0.18 1.03 8.86
CA ALA A 107 0.46 2.02 7.84
C ALA A 107 1.96 2.32 7.71
N ALA A 108 2.69 2.45 8.83
CA ALA A 108 4.13 2.59 8.82
C ALA A 108 4.82 1.38 8.18
N PHE A 109 4.37 0.17 8.51
CA PHE A 109 4.85 -1.05 7.88
C PHE A 109 4.57 -1.06 6.37
N ALA A 110 3.35 -0.70 5.94
CA ALA A 110 3.00 -0.63 4.52
C ALA A 110 3.85 0.37 3.74
N MET A 111 4.15 1.53 4.32
CA MET A 111 5.05 2.53 3.71
C MET A 111 6.50 2.03 3.64
N ALA A 112 6.96 1.23 4.59
CA ALA A 112 8.31 0.70 4.63
C ALA A 112 8.57 -0.43 3.62
N LEU A 113 7.53 -0.98 2.98
CA LEU A 113 7.66 -2.04 1.97
C LEU A 113 8.33 -1.57 0.67
N SER A 114 8.41 -0.26 0.46
CA SER A 114 9.10 0.35 -0.68
C SER A 114 9.90 1.58 -0.22
N PRO A 115 11.01 1.89 -0.89
CA PRO A 115 11.77 3.10 -0.58
C PRO A 115 10.91 4.36 -0.75
N PRO A 116 11.00 5.34 0.15
CA PRO A 116 10.35 6.63 -0.02
C PRO A 116 10.99 7.41 -1.18
N GLY A 117 10.20 8.21 -1.91
CA GLY A 117 10.70 9.13 -2.92
C GLY A 117 11.32 10.39 -2.32
N GLY A 118 10.62 10.98 -1.36
CA GLY A 118 11.00 12.20 -0.65
C GLY A 118 9.96 12.52 0.40
N TRP A 119 10.11 13.66 1.08
CA TRP A 119 9.14 14.14 2.06
C TRP A 119 9.08 15.65 2.12
N GLU A 120 7.93 16.15 2.54
CA GLU A 120 7.66 17.57 2.77
C GLU A 120 6.99 17.73 4.13
N LEU A 121 7.30 18.84 4.80
CA LEU A 121 6.64 19.23 6.05
C LEU A 121 5.54 20.22 5.70
N SER A 122 4.37 20.03 6.27
CA SER A 122 3.23 20.95 6.15
C SER A 122 2.63 21.24 7.51
N ASP A 123 1.76 22.24 7.54
CA ASP A 123 0.97 22.56 8.71
C ASP A 123 0.11 21.36 9.14
N ARG A 124 -0.45 21.48 10.33
CA ARG A 124 -1.33 20.46 10.89
C ARG A 124 -2.56 20.27 10.01
N GLU A 125 -2.76 19.04 9.57
CA GLU A 125 -3.97 18.59 8.90
C GLU A 125 -4.84 17.81 9.88
N PRO A 126 -6.17 17.97 9.86
CA PRO A 126 -7.07 17.20 10.70
C PRO A 126 -7.00 15.71 10.37
N ALA A 127 -6.92 14.87 11.41
CA ALA A 127 -6.90 13.41 11.26
C ALA A 127 -7.43 12.74 12.52
N LEU A 128 -8.05 11.58 12.36
CA LEU A 128 -8.42 10.73 13.51
C LEU A 128 -7.15 10.14 14.11
N VAL A 129 -6.72 10.66 15.25
CA VAL A 129 -5.43 10.36 15.87
C VAL A 129 -5.54 9.39 17.04
N ALA A 130 -4.51 8.58 17.22
CA ALA A 130 -4.27 7.87 18.47
C ALA A 130 -3.83 8.88 19.54
N GLU A 131 -4.35 8.78 20.74
CA GLU A 131 -3.91 9.56 21.90
C GLU A 131 -3.35 8.62 22.97
N PRO A 132 -2.17 8.92 23.51
CA PRO A 132 -1.31 10.11 23.31
C PRO A 132 -0.50 10.11 22.01
N GLY A 133 -0.58 9.11 21.16
CA GLY A 133 0.25 8.91 19.97
C GLY A 133 1.42 7.94 20.21
N VAL A 134 2.09 7.55 19.13
CA VAL A 134 3.16 6.54 19.12
C VAL A 134 4.52 7.22 19.07
N GLU A 135 5.44 6.78 19.92
CA GLU A 135 6.84 7.23 19.90
C GLU A 135 7.50 6.81 18.57
N PRO A 136 8.17 7.75 17.86
CA PRO A 136 8.85 7.46 16.59
C PRO A 136 9.88 6.34 16.68
N ARG A 137 10.57 6.23 17.82
CA ARG A 137 11.52 5.15 18.06
C ARG A 137 10.83 3.80 18.10
N GLN A 138 9.76 3.68 18.88
CA GLN A 138 8.96 2.46 18.99
C GLN A 138 8.37 2.06 17.64
N LEU A 139 7.85 3.03 16.88
CA LEU A 139 7.32 2.82 15.54
C LEU A 139 8.38 2.24 14.58
N THR A 140 9.58 2.79 14.61
CA THR A 140 10.71 2.35 13.78
C THR A 140 11.18 0.93 14.17
N GLU A 141 11.34 0.66 15.47
CA GLU A 141 11.76 -0.64 15.99
C GLU A 141 10.74 -1.73 15.62
N GLU A 142 9.44 -1.46 15.81
CA GLU A 142 8.37 -2.40 15.47
C GLU A 142 8.29 -2.64 13.95
N THR A 143 8.38 -1.59 13.15
CA THR A 143 8.40 -1.71 11.68
C THR A 143 9.57 -2.58 11.22
N SER A 144 10.76 -2.36 11.77
CA SER A 144 11.95 -3.16 11.47
C SER A 144 11.79 -4.61 11.89
N ARG A 145 11.18 -4.86 13.05
CA ARG A 145 10.89 -6.21 13.55
C ARG A 145 9.92 -6.95 12.64
N ARG A 146 8.87 -6.29 12.17
CA ARG A 146 7.88 -6.86 11.22
C ARG A 146 8.53 -7.22 9.90
N MET A 147 9.33 -6.30 9.35
CA MET A 147 10.07 -6.54 8.11
C MET A 147 11.03 -7.74 8.24
N ALA A 148 11.81 -7.81 9.32
CA ALA A 148 12.75 -8.90 9.57
C ALA A 148 12.03 -10.25 9.74
N LEU A 149 10.87 -10.27 10.42
CA LEU A 149 10.10 -11.50 10.59
C LEU A 149 9.58 -12.04 9.25
N LEU A 150 8.97 -11.20 8.42
CA LEU A 150 8.49 -11.63 7.10
C LEU A 150 9.64 -12.06 6.19
N SER A 151 10.78 -11.33 6.20
CA SER A 151 11.96 -11.71 5.44
C SER A 151 12.47 -13.10 5.81
N ARG A 152 12.34 -13.49 7.05
CA ARG A 152 12.76 -14.79 7.57
C ARG A 152 11.76 -15.89 7.26
N LEU A 153 10.46 -15.60 7.29
CA LEU A 153 9.40 -16.58 7.08
C LEU A 153 9.13 -16.85 5.60
N TRP A 154 9.25 -15.86 4.75
CA TRP A 154 8.86 -15.97 3.34
C TRP A 154 9.93 -15.47 2.36
N GLY A 155 10.60 -14.37 2.67
CA GLY A 155 11.53 -13.67 1.79
C GLY A 155 11.25 -12.16 1.75
N PRO A 156 11.68 -11.43 0.70
CA PRO A 156 11.54 -9.97 0.65
C PRO A 156 10.08 -9.52 0.81
N PRO A 157 9.71 -8.78 1.89
CA PRO A 157 8.30 -8.44 2.16
C PRO A 157 7.65 -7.59 1.05
N GLY A 158 8.43 -6.77 0.34
CA GLY A 158 7.96 -5.99 -0.80
C GLY A 158 7.50 -6.85 -1.99
N GLU A 159 8.05 -8.05 -2.16
CA GLU A 159 7.61 -9.01 -3.18
C GLU A 159 6.31 -9.69 -2.76
N LEU A 160 6.18 -10.03 -1.47
CA LEU A 160 4.97 -10.63 -0.92
C LEU A 160 3.72 -9.78 -1.17
N THR A 161 3.84 -8.44 -1.24
CA THR A 161 2.71 -7.56 -1.55
C THR A 161 2.14 -7.73 -2.96
N ARG A 162 2.92 -8.31 -3.87
CA ARG A 162 2.60 -8.41 -5.30
C ARG A 162 2.09 -9.79 -5.72
N VAL A 163 2.34 -10.80 -4.91
CA VAL A 163 1.88 -12.18 -5.18
C VAL A 163 0.36 -12.29 -5.03
N ARG A 164 -0.21 -13.26 -5.71
CA ARG A 164 -1.64 -13.55 -5.64
C ARG A 164 -1.83 -14.97 -5.13
N PRO A 165 -2.27 -15.11 -3.87
CA PRO A 165 -2.54 -16.44 -3.32
C PRO A 165 -3.77 -17.06 -4.00
N ALA A 166 -3.67 -18.35 -4.33
CA ALA A 166 -4.77 -19.14 -4.87
C ALA A 166 -5.09 -20.30 -3.91
N PRO A 167 -6.36 -20.71 -3.77
CA PRO A 167 -6.70 -21.86 -2.96
C PRO A 167 -6.15 -23.13 -3.59
N VAL A 168 -5.68 -24.07 -2.78
CA VAL A 168 -5.29 -25.40 -3.26
C VAL A 168 -6.54 -26.22 -3.55
N ALA A 169 -6.57 -26.90 -4.70
CA ALA A 169 -7.72 -27.72 -5.11
C ALA A 169 -7.98 -28.83 -4.06
N GLY A 170 -9.22 -28.90 -3.56
CA GLY A 170 -9.61 -29.86 -2.51
C GLY A 170 -9.35 -29.41 -1.08
N ALA A 171 -8.64 -28.32 -0.86
CA ALA A 171 -8.42 -27.71 0.46
C ALA A 171 -9.56 -26.75 0.86
N GLY A 172 -10.78 -26.99 0.37
CA GLY A 172 -11.92 -26.12 0.64
C GLY A 172 -12.37 -26.14 2.11
N PRO A 173 -13.25 -25.19 2.49
CA PRO A 173 -13.72 -24.99 3.88
C PRO A 173 -14.35 -26.24 4.52
N ARG A 174 -14.84 -27.18 3.69
CA ARG A 174 -15.56 -28.38 4.15
C ARG A 174 -14.73 -29.41 4.94
N GLY A 175 -13.38 -29.31 4.92
CA GLY A 175 -12.50 -30.17 5.73
C GLY A 175 -11.86 -29.47 6.92
N SER A 176 -11.99 -28.14 7.03
CA SER A 176 -11.30 -27.31 8.02
C SER A 176 -12.22 -26.70 9.08
N ASP A 177 -13.51 -27.02 9.05
CA ASP A 177 -14.55 -26.32 9.84
C ASP A 177 -14.42 -26.40 11.36
N GLY A 178 -13.55 -27.26 11.90
CA GLY A 178 -13.41 -27.43 13.34
C GLY A 178 -12.13 -26.83 13.96
N TRP A 179 -11.07 -26.59 13.18
CA TRP A 179 -9.76 -26.24 13.73
C TRP A 179 -9.22 -24.87 13.29
N LEU A 180 -9.75 -24.29 12.20
CA LEU A 180 -9.38 -22.95 11.76
C LEU A 180 -10.14 -21.88 12.56
N ALA A 181 -9.41 -20.95 13.17
CA ALA A 181 -10.02 -19.78 13.78
C ALA A 181 -10.79 -18.96 12.73
N ARG A 182 -11.90 -18.33 13.13
CA ARG A 182 -12.76 -17.52 12.25
C ARG A 182 -11.95 -16.55 11.37
N ARG A 183 -10.99 -15.82 11.98
CA ARG A 183 -10.13 -14.86 11.27
C ARG A 183 -9.35 -15.48 10.10
N HIS A 184 -8.95 -16.75 10.21
CA HIS A 184 -8.23 -17.45 9.14
C HIS A 184 -9.17 -17.91 8.04
N ARG A 185 -10.40 -18.29 8.39
CA ARG A 185 -11.45 -18.61 7.41
C ARG A 185 -11.80 -17.39 6.57
N ASP A 186 -12.00 -16.23 7.20
CA ASP A 186 -12.31 -14.97 6.50
C ASP A 186 -11.20 -14.62 5.47
N VAL A 187 -9.91 -14.84 5.82
CA VAL A 187 -8.80 -14.65 4.89
C VAL A 187 -8.83 -15.69 3.78
N LEU A 188 -9.04 -16.97 4.10
CA LEU A 188 -9.10 -18.06 3.12
C LEU A 188 -10.24 -17.86 2.10
N ASP A 189 -11.41 -17.43 2.57
CA ASP A 189 -12.57 -17.12 1.72
C ASP A 189 -12.31 -15.92 0.77
N SER A 190 -11.38 -15.04 1.17
CA SER A 190 -10.97 -13.90 0.35
C SER A 190 -9.91 -14.25 -0.69
N VAL A 191 -9.24 -15.41 -0.57
CA VAL A 191 -8.21 -15.90 -1.50
C VAL A 191 -8.88 -16.46 -2.77
N ASN A 192 -8.53 -15.95 -3.96
CA ASN A 192 -9.15 -16.33 -5.23
C ASN A 192 -8.18 -16.35 -6.43
N GLY A 193 -6.86 -16.25 -6.20
CA GLY A 193 -5.85 -16.20 -7.25
C GLY A 193 -5.77 -14.85 -8.00
N ARG A 194 -6.58 -13.85 -7.62
CA ARG A 194 -6.62 -12.53 -8.27
C ARG A 194 -6.26 -11.40 -7.30
N ARG A 195 -6.62 -11.54 -6.04
CA ARG A 195 -6.37 -10.55 -4.99
C ARG A 195 -4.95 -10.68 -4.46
N THR A 196 -4.31 -9.54 -4.27
CA THR A 196 -3.05 -9.44 -3.52
C THR A 196 -3.31 -9.46 -2.01
N PRO A 197 -2.30 -9.68 -1.15
CA PRO A 197 -2.44 -9.55 0.30
C PRO A 197 -3.03 -8.20 0.72
N ARG A 198 -2.68 -7.13 0.00
CA ARG A 198 -3.23 -5.80 0.22
C ARG A 198 -4.73 -5.74 -0.09
N ASP A 199 -5.16 -6.28 -1.23
CA ASP A 199 -6.59 -6.29 -1.60
C ASP A 199 -7.41 -7.07 -0.55
N ILE A 200 -6.86 -8.17 -0.03
CA ILE A 200 -7.47 -8.95 1.05
C ILE A 200 -7.54 -8.13 2.34
N ALA A 201 -6.47 -7.43 2.71
CA ALA A 201 -6.44 -6.57 3.88
C ALA A 201 -7.54 -5.49 3.83
N PHE A 202 -7.70 -4.81 2.69
CA PHE A 202 -8.76 -3.82 2.49
C PHE A 202 -10.16 -4.46 2.50
N THR A 203 -10.35 -5.62 1.87
CA THR A 203 -11.64 -6.32 1.87
C THR A 203 -12.09 -6.70 3.29
N LEU A 204 -11.15 -7.05 4.16
CA LEU A 204 -11.44 -7.49 5.53
C LEU A 204 -11.34 -6.38 6.58
N GLY A 205 -10.91 -5.16 6.20
CA GLY A 205 -10.60 -4.09 7.16
C GLY A 205 -9.53 -4.48 8.18
N ARG A 206 -8.60 -5.38 7.80
CA ARG A 206 -7.56 -5.91 8.67
C ARG A 206 -6.19 -5.39 8.27
N GLY A 207 -5.32 -5.22 9.25
CA GLY A 207 -3.95 -4.78 9.01
C GLY A 207 -3.22 -5.66 7.99
N LEU A 208 -2.50 -5.04 7.06
CA LEU A 208 -1.74 -5.71 5.99
C LEU A 208 -0.74 -6.73 6.54
N TYR A 209 -0.01 -6.34 7.59
CA TYR A 209 0.97 -7.24 8.23
C TYR A 209 0.32 -8.52 8.77
N ALA A 210 -0.82 -8.38 9.45
CA ALA A 210 -1.53 -9.53 10.01
C ALA A 210 -2.05 -10.47 8.90
N VAL A 211 -2.56 -9.89 7.80
CA VAL A 211 -3.02 -10.68 6.65
C VAL A 211 -1.86 -11.41 5.98
N MET A 212 -0.69 -10.78 5.83
CA MET A 212 0.50 -11.42 5.29
C MET A 212 0.94 -12.62 6.14
N LEU A 213 0.96 -12.49 7.47
CA LEU A 213 1.29 -13.59 8.37
C LEU A 213 0.26 -14.73 8.29
N ASP A 214 -1.03 -14.40 8.22
CA ASP A 214 -2.08 -15.41 8.08
C ASP A 214 -1.94 -16.16 6.75
N LEU A 215 -1.61 -15.48 5.65
CA LEU A 215 -1.39 -16.11 4.34
C LEU A 215 -0.16 -17.04 4.35
N ILE A 216 0.97 -16.62 4.93
CA ILE A 216 2.16 -17.48 5.07
C ILE A 216 1.79 -18.74 5.87
N ARG A 217 1.06 -18.58 6.98
CA ARG A 217 0.61 -19.73 7.77
C ARG A 217 -0.32 -20.66 6.99
N MET A 218 -1.18 -20.13 6.11
CA MET A 218 -2.05 -20.94 5.26
C MET A 218 -1.28 -21.69 4.18
N GLU A 219 -0.19 -21.13 3.68
CA GLU A 219 0.73 -21.84 2.79
C GLU A 219 1.39 -23.02 3.51
N ASP A 220 1.91 -22.80 4.72
CA ASP A 220 2.51 -23.86 5.56
C ASP A 220 1.51 -25.01 5.82
N LEU A 221 0.22 -24.68 5.95
CA LEU A 221 -0.89 -25.63 6.12
C LEU A 221 -1.39 -26.24 4.79
N HIS A 222 -0.78 -25.90 3.67
CA HIS A 222 -1.17 -26.34 2.32
C HIS A 222 -2.62 -26.01 1.94
N LEU A 223 -3.16 -24.91 2.48
CA LEU A 223 -4.50 -24.40 2.16
C LEU A 223 -4.49 -23.48 0.94
N ILE A 224 -3.40 -22.77 0.74
CA ILE A 224 -3.16 -21.88 -0.38
C ILE A 224 -1.82 -22.18 -1.04
N GLN A 225 -1.68 -21.71 -2.27
CA GLN A 225 -0.44 -21.69 -3.03
C GLN A 225 -0.26 -20.31 -3.67
N TRP A 226 0.99 -19.89 -3.85
CA TRP A 226 1.30 -18.66 -4.56
C TRP A 226 1.27 -18.89 -6.07
N ASP A 227 0.78 -17.94 -6.85
CA ASP A 227 0.84 -18.02 -8.31
C ASP A 227 2.32 -17.98 -8.75
N ALA A 228 2.79 -19.08 -9.31
CA ALA A 228 4.18 -19.27 -9.77
C ALA A 228 4.62 -18.21 -10.81
N ARG A 229 3.69 -17.54 -11.47
CA ARG A 229 4.00 -16.45 -12.41
C ARG A 229 4.51 -15.19 -11.74
N THR A 230 4.23 -15.00 -10.46
CA THR A 230 4.64 -13.81 -9.71
C THR A 230 6.00 -14.02 -9.02
N THR A 231 6.36 -15.28 -8.70
CA THR A 231 7.64 -15.63 -8.08
C THR A 231 8.77 -15.84 -9.10
N ALA A 232 8.44 -16.03 -10.37
CA ALA A 232 9.42 -16.06 -11.44
C ALA A 232 9.91 -14.62 -11.70
N ASN A 233 10.98 -14.22 -11.03
CA ASN A 233 11.86 -13.12 -11.43
C ASN A 233 12.57 -13.45 -12.76
N GLY A 234 11.80 -13.90 -13.73
CA GLY A 234 12.15 -13.92 -15.12
C GLY A 234 11.79 -12.58 -15.70
N ARG A 235 12.71 -11.58 -15.67
CA ARG A 235 12.73 -10.58 -16.73
C ARG A 235 12.44 -11.36 -18.00
N PRO A 236 11.40 -11.04 -18.80
CA PRO A 236 11.31 -11.62 -20.11
C PRO A 236 12.63 -11.28 -20.81
N SER A 237 13.46 -12.28 -21.06
CA SER A 237 14.66 -12.11 -21.83
C SER A 237 14.21 -11.70 -23.23
N THR A 238 14.28 -10.42 -23.52
CA THR A 238 14.11 -9.87 -24.87
C THR A 238 15.38 -10.12 -25.72
N ALA A 239 16.32 -10.92 -25.19
CA ALA A 239 17.41 -11.41 -26.02
C ALA A 239 16.85 -12.42 -27.02
N PRO A 240 17.03 -12.20 -28.33
CA PRO A 240 16.68 -13.20 -29.33
C PRO A 240 17.42 -14.50 -28.99
N ARG A 241 16.65 -15.58 -28.81
CA ARG A 241 17.19 -16.92 -28.65
C ARG A 241 17.92 -17.24 -29.94
N VAL A 242 19.24 -17.17 -29.93
CA VAL A 242 20.07 -17.67 -31.04
C VAL A 242 19.85 -19.19 -31.09
N PRO A 243 19.30 -19.72 -32.20
CA PRO A 243 19.24 -21.17 -32.35
C PRO A 243 20.66 -21.69 -32.33
N GLN A 244 20.96 -22.67 -31.47
CA GLN A 244 22.19 -23.45 -31.55
C GLN A 244 22.18 -24.18 -32.89
N ALA A 245 22.97 -23.69 -33.82
CA ALA A 245 23.14 -24.35 -35.14
C ALA A 245 23.93 -25.62 -34.94
N ASP A 246 23.30 -26.75 -35.17
CA ASP A 246 23.96 -27.98 -35.48
C ASP A 246 24.83 -27.74 -36.73
N THR A 247 26.09 -28.00 -36.58
CA THR A 247 27.09 -28.00 -37.65
C THR A 247 26.70 -28.97 -38.74
N THR A 248 26.23 -28.47 -39.89
CA THR A 248 26.62 -29.01 -41.21
C THR A 248 25.98 -28.18 -42.33
N THR A 249 26.83 -27.82 -43.30
CA THR A 249 26.55 -27.39 -44.67
C THR A 249 26.40 -25.90 -44.90
N ALA A 250 27.44 -25.33 -45.45
CA ALA A 250 27.51 -23.98 -46.05
C ALA A 250 26.52 -23.84 -47.21
N VAL A 251 25.59 -22.87 -47.12
CA VAL A 251 24.91 -22.31 -48.26
C VAL A 251 24.92 -20.77 -48.14
N ARG A 252 25.37 -20.18 -49.21
CA ARG A 252 25.61 -18.79 -49.56
C ARG A 252 24.41 -17.90 -49.20
N ALA A 253 24.65 -16.77 -48.49
CA ALA A 253 23.67 -15.76 -48.13
C ALA A 253 23.18 -14.97 -49.32
N PRO A 254 21.87 -14.63 -49.44
CA PRO A 254 21.40 -13.60 -50.34
C PRO A 254 21.49 -12.24 -49.65
N GLU A 255 21.85 -11.28 -50.51
CA GLU A 255 22.09 -9.86 -50.26
C GLU A 255 20.87 -9.16 -49.61
N ALA A 256 21.08 -8.43 -48.53
CA ALA A 256 20.04 -7.70 -47.81
C ALA A 256 19.57 -6.48 -48.59
N ALA A 257 18.28 -6.38 -48.84
CA ALA A 257 17.64 -5.21 -49.42
C ALA A 257 17.61 -4.03 -48.42
N PRO A 258 17.85 -2.78 -48.88
CA PRO A 258 17.89 -1.63 -47.99
C PRO A 258 16.48 -1.22 -47.52
N LEU A 259 16.39 -0.84 -46.24
CA LEU A 259 15.17 -0.35 -45.59
C LEU A 259 14.65 0.94 -46.20
N PRO A 260 13.33 1.14 -46.32
CA PRO A 260 12.76 2.39 -46.88
C PRO A 260 12.93 3.56 -45.92
N LYS A 261 13.50 4.66 -46.41
CA LYS A 261 13.62 5.93 -45.69
C LYS A 261 12.25 6.61 -45.52
N ARG A 262 11.87 6.94 -44.31
CA ARG A 262 10.72 7.80 -44.00
C ARG A 262 10.92 9.18 -44.62
N ARG A 263 9.98 9.65 -45.48
CA ARG A 263 9.88 11.02 -45.93
C ARG A 263 9.29 11.91 -44.83
N PRO A 264 9.84 13.09 -44.56
CA PRO A 264 9.18 14.07 -43.69
C PRO A 264 7.97 14.66 -44.41
N GLY A 265 6.83 14.69 -43.70
CA GLY A 265 5.57 15.23 -44.21
C GLY A 265 5.68 16.74 -44.46
N GLY A 266 5.31 17.14 -45.68
CA GLY A 266 5.25 18.53 -46.08
C GLY A 266 4.08 19.28 -45.42
N ALA A 267 4.34 20.53 -45.08
CA ALA A 267 3.35 21.49 -44.60
C ALA A 267 2.34 21.81 -45.70
N SER A 268 1.06 21.79 -45.39
CA SER A 268 0.00 22.34 -46.24
C SER A 268 -0.10 23.85 -46.07
N PRO A 269 -0.29 24.61 -47.16
CA PRO A 269 -0.39 26.07 -47.09
C PRO A 269 -1.80 26.52 -46.64
N ALA A 270 -1.82 27.61 -45.89
CA ALA A 270 -3.01 28.34 -45.48
C ALA A 270 -3.79 28.85 -46.68
N GLN A 271 -5.09 28.62 -46.74
CA GLN A 271 -6.00 29.31 -47.62
C GLN A 271 -6.55 30.57 -46.94
N ASP A 272 -6.10 31.68 -47.49
CA ASP A 272 -6.64 33.01 -47.35
C ASP A 272 -8.01 33.07 -48.03
N VAL A 273 -9.09 33.42 -47.32
CA VAL A 273 -10.37 33.77 -47.94
C VAL A 273 -10.81 35.14 -47.42
N GLY A 274 -10.75 36.00 -48.36
CA GLY A 274 -10.98 37.44 -48.30
C GLY A 274 -12.31 37.91 -47.72
N GLN A 275 -12.21 39.13 -47.25
CA GLN A 275 -13.27 40.08 -46.95
C GLN A 275 -14.30 40.22 -48.08
N LYS A 276 -15.57 40.25 -47.74
CA LYS A 276 -16.56 41.04 -48.48
C LYS A 276 -17.50 41.79 -47.54
N LYS A 277 -17.36 43.10 -47.64
CA LYS A 277 -18.19 44.20 -47.15
C LYS A 277 -19.56 44.23 -47.89
N LYS A 278 -20.65 44.54 -47.13
CA LYS A 278 -21.82 45.37 -47.45
C LYS A 278 -22.85 45.04 -46.41
N GLY A 279 -23.46 45.95 -45.63
CA GLY A 279 -24.07 47.22 -45.97
C GLY A 279 -25.58 47.04 -45.91
N GLY A 280 -26.24 47.69 -44.94
CA GLY A 280 -27.68 47.74 -44.70
C GLY A 280 -27.90 48.06 -43.23
#